data_f3e7782182699d8de98fa05029b6084d
#
_entry.id   f3e7782182699d8de98fa05029b6084d
#
_cell.length_a   1.000
_cell.length_b   1.000
_cell.length_c   1.000
_cell.angle_alpha   90.00
_cell.angle_beta   90.00
_cell.angle_gamma   90.00
#
_symmetry.space_group_name_H-M   'P 1'
#
loop_
_entity.id
_entity.type
_entity.pdbx_description
1 polymer ?
#
loop_
_entity_poly.entity_id
_entity_poly.type
_entity_poly.pdbx_seq_one_letter_code
_entity_poly.pdbx_strand_id
1 'polypeptide(L)'
;VEGCTPVSESCEHCWLAAQYYRFRPENNYLPSDDGPGIPNLTKYDKPEFTGEIILHEDRLDIPLKTRKPTVFAVWSDLFHEKVPFDFIDQVFRKIIVSGLTRKHIFLILTKRPERMAEYVRGGNSFTHLEPFDYVWFGTTVENQEQADKRIPHLRCKCNFKRSPK
;
A
#
# COMPACT_ATOMS: atom_id res chain seq x y z
N VAL A 1 6.09 2.09 -0.18
CA VAL A 1 5.41 3.34 -0.56
C VAL A 1 5.14 4.15 0.69
N GLU A 2 5.41 5.44 0.67
CA GLU A 2 5.04 6.39 1.71
C GLU A 2 4.27 7.57 1.10
N GLY A 3 3.38 8.20 1.90
CA GLY A 3 2.50 9.28 1.44
C GLY A 3 1.18 8.76 0.89
N CYS A 4 0.23 9.66 0.73
CA CYS A 4 -1.12 9.38 0.22
C CYS A 4 -1.85 10.67 -0.18
N THR A 5 -3.00 10.53 -0.84
CA THR A 5 -3.98 11.60 -1.04
C THR A 5 -5.32 11.18 -0.43
N PRO A 6 -6.02 12.04 0.30
CA PRO A 6 -7.37 11.76 0.78
C PRO A 6 -8.33 11.42 -0.37
N VAL A 7 -9.19 10.42 -0.19
CA VAL A 7 -10.20 9.98 -1.16
C VAL A 7 -11.61 9.89 -0.58
N SER A 8 -11.75 9.99 0.73
CA SER A 8 -13.04 9.94 1.44
C SER A 8 -12.92 10.61 2.81
N GLU A 9 -14.07 10.88 3.44
CA GLU A 9 -14.16 11.58 4.73
C GLU A 9 -13.30 10.95 5.82
N SER A 10 -13.23 9.62 5.91
CA SER A 10 -12.41 8.95 6.91
C SER A 10 -10.90 9.21 6.77
N CYS A 11 -10.44 9.77 5.64
CA CYS A 11 -9.05 10.16 5.49
C CYS A 11 -8.70 11.37 6.38
N GLU A 12 -9.66 12.17 6.83
CA GLU A 12 -9.46 13.26 7.80
C GLU A 12 -8.97 12.73 9.16
N HIS A 13 -9.31 11.47 9.48
CA HIS A 13 -8.91 10.78 10.71
C HIS A 13 -7.86 9.69 10.44
N CYS A 14 -7.03 9.87 9.42
CA CYS A 14 -6.04 8.88 9.03
C CYS A 14 -4.97 8.73 10.11
N TRP A 15 -4.94 7.58 10.79
CA TRP A 15 -3.96 7.29 11.82
C TRP A 15 -2.51 7.36 11.30
N LEU A 16 -2.30 6.97 10.04
CA LEU A 16 -0.97 7.01 9.42
C LEU A 16 -0.50 8.45 9.20
N ALA A 17 -1.37 9.34 8.68
CA ALA A 17 -1.05 10.75 8.57
C ALA A 17 -0.77 11.37 9.95
N ALA A 18 -1.53 10.98 10.98
CA ALA A 18 -1.31 11.41 12.34
C ALA A 18 0.08 10.97 12.88
N GLN A 19 0.54 9.75 12.54
CA GLN A 19 1.87 9.29 12.90
C GLN A 19 2.96 10.11 12.21
N TYR A 20 2.87 10.31 10.89
CA TYR A 20 3.83 11.15 10.16
C TYR A 20 3.85 12.59 10.68
N TYR A 21 2.68 13.15 10.99
CA TYR A 21 2.57 14.49 11.57
C TYR A 21 3.23 14.59 12.95
N ARG A 22 3.00 13.61 13.82
CA ARG A 22 3.53 13.55 15.19
C ARG A 22 5.05 13.41 15.25
N PHE A 23 5.61 12.59 14.35
CA PHE A 23 7.04 12.26 14.35
C PHE A 23 7.85 13.00 13.28
N ARG A 24 7.25 14.02 12.65
CA ARG A 24 8.00 14.87 11.73
C ARG A 24 9.08 15.65 12.50
N PRO A 25 10.25 15.89 11.89
CA PRO A 25 11.22 16.84 12.43
C PRO A 25 10.57 18.22 12.59
N GLU A 26 10.82 18.90 13.71
CA GLU A 26 10.25 20.23 14.02
C GLU A 26 10.62 21.29 12.98
N ASN A 27 11.75 21.11 12.30
CA ASN A 27 12.15 21.93 11.17
C ASN A 27 11.83 21.17 9.88
N ASN A 28 10.77 21.57 9.20
CA ASN A 28 10.19 21.02 7.97
C ASN A 28 11.17 20.61 6.85
N TYR A 29 12.43 20.75 7.06
CA TYR A 29 13.53 20.43 6.16
C TYR A 29 14.75 20.19 7.03
N LEU A 30 15.12 18.94 7.23
CA LEU A 30 16.51 18.63 7.48
C LEU A 30 17.15 18.55 6.10
N PRO A 31 17.89 19.59 5.65
CA PRO A 31 18.86 19.38 4.62
C PRO A 31 19.81 18.35 5.21
N SER A 32 19.80 17.12 4.70
CA SER A 32 20.96 16.25 4.89
C SER A 32 22.09 16.98 4.19
N ASP A 33 23.20 17.18 4.86
CA ASP A 33 24.40 17.82 4.28
C ASP A 33 24.85 17.10 2.99
N ASP A 34 24.29 15.93 2.66
CA ASP A 34 24.67 15.04 1.56
C ASP A 34 23.52 14.55 0.67
N GLY A 35 22.28 15.10 0.73
CA GLY A 35 21.20 14.61 -0.14
C GLY A 35 19.91 15.45 -0.16
N PRO A 36 18.97 15.15 -1.08
CA PRO A 36 17.67 15.80 -1.10
C PRO A 36 16.95 15.53 0.22
N GLY A 37 16.56 16.59 0.93
CA GLY A 37 15.85 16.51 2.21
C GLY A 37 14.63 15.59 2.13
N ILE A 38 14.28 14.95 3.26
CA ILE A 38 13.10 14.08 3.35
C ILE A 38 11.85 14.93 3.10
N PRO A 39 11.05 14.63 2.05
CA PRO A 39 9.85 15.40 1.77
C PRO A 39 8.90 15.37 2.95
N ASN A 40 8.29 16.51 3.29
CA ASN A 40 7.25 16.54 4.29
C ASN A 40 5.96 15.93 3.71
N LEU A 41 5.64 14.73 4.14
CA LEU A 41 4.49 13.97 3.66
C LEU A 41 3.15 14.49 4.22
N THR A 42 3.18 15.32 5.28
CA THR A 42 1.97 15.91 5.88
C THR A 42 1.98 17.43 5.81
N LYS A 43 0.79 18.04 5.80
CA LYS A 43 0.64 19.49 5.87
C LYS A 43 1.22 20.05 7.17
N TYR A 44 1.61 21.32 7.16
CA TYR A 44 2.27 21.93 8.30
C TYR A 44 1.34 22.06 9.51
N ASP A 45 0.10 22.41 9.28
CA ASP A 45 -0.91 22.79 10.27
C ASP A 45 -1.81 21.65 10.72
N LYS A 46 -1.81 20.53 10.02
CA LYS A 46 -2.71 19.39 10.31
C LYS A 46 -2.17 18.03 9.84
N PRO A 47 -2.62 16.94 10.47
CA PRO A 47 -2.22 15.57 10.11
C PRO A 47 -2.93 15.08 8.83
N GLU A 48 -2.67 15.74 7.72
CA GLU A 48 -3.22 15.42 6.41
C GLU A 48 -2.07 15.29 5.42
N PHE A 49 -2.09 14.26 4.59
CA PHE A 49 -1.06 14.06 3.58
C PHE A 49 -1.05 15.16 2.52
N THR A 50 0.14 15.54 2.07
CA THR A 50 0.35 16.55 1.02
C THR A 50 0.04 16.06 -0.39
N GLY A 51 -0.04 14.73 -0.56
CA GLY A 51 -0.13 14.09 -1.87
C GLY A 51 1.24 13.78 -2.50
N GLU A 52 2.32 14.04 -1.78
CA GLU A 52 3.64 13.52 -2.14
C GLU A 52 3.68 12.01 -1.93
N ILE A 53 4.32 11.29 -2.86
CA ILE A 53 4.49 9.84 -2.82
C ILE A 53 5.97 9.53 -2.95
N ILE A 54 6.48 8.73 -2.02
CA ILE A 54 7.86 8.23 -2.03
C ILE A 54 7.84 6.74 -2.31
N LEU A 55 8.59 6.31 -3.31
CA LEU A 55 8.79 4.91 -3.65
C LEU A 55 10.13 4.44 -3.06
N HIS A 56 10.08 3.48 -2.15
CA HIS A 56 11.26 2.94 -1.47
C HIS A 56 11.72 1.64 -2.14
N GLU A 57 12.53 1.75 -3.17
CA GLU A 57 13.15 0.58 -3.82
C GLU A 57 14.12 -0.15 -2.88
N ASP A 58 14.82 0.60 -2.04
CA ASP A 58 15.76 0.11 -1.02
C ASP A 58 15.11 -0.82 0.02
N ARG A 59 13.80 -0.67 0.23
CA ARG A 59 13.02 -1.45 1.21
C ARG A 59 12.34 -2.68 0.61
N LEU A 60 12.38 -2.89 -0.70
CA LEU A 60 11.71 -4.02 -1.35
C LEU A 60 12.24 -5.38 -0.89
N ASP A 61 13.50 -5.45 -0.46
CA ASP A 61 14.13 -6.68 -0.02
C ASP A 61 13.92 -7.02 1.47
N ILE A 62 13.23 -6.16 2.24
CA ILE A 62 12.96 -6.41 3.66
C ILE A 62 12.32 -7.79 3.89
N PRO A 63 11.28 -8.22 3.14
CA PRO A 63 10.69 -9.54 3.34
C PRO A 63 11.66 -10.69 3.05
N LEU A 64 12.55 -10.53 2.08
CA LEU A 64 13.55 -11.55 1.76
C LEU A 64 14.63 -11.68 2.84
N LYS A 65 14.97 -10.57 3.49
CA LYS A 65 15.95 -10.51 4.60
C LYS A 65 15.36 -10.99 5.92
N THR A 66 14.04 -10.93 6.09
CA THR A 66 13.34 -11.36 7.31
C THR A 66 13.29 -12.88 7.37
N ARG A 67 13.91 -13.47 8.40
CA ARG A 67 14.08 -14.93 8.52
C ARG A 67 12.87 -15.64 9.13
N LYS A 68 12.17 -14.98 10.06
CA LYS A 68 11.01 -15.56 10.76
C LYS A 68 9.74 -15.32 9.95
N PRO A 69 8.81 -16.28 9.88
CA PRO A 69 7.47 -16.04 9.33
C PRO A 69 6.85 -14.78 9.96
N THR A 70 6.45 -13.85 9.13
CA THR A 70 6.01 -12.51 9.56
C THR A 70 4.80 -12.08 8.74
N VAL A 71 3.87 -11.37 9.36
CA VAL A 71 2.78 -10.70 8.67
C VAL A 71 3.24 -9.30 8.30
N PHE A 72 3.29 -9.01 7.01
CA PHE A 72 3.60 -7.70 6.47
C PHE A 72 2.33 -6.96 6.07
N ALA A 73 2.09 -5.80 6.64
CA ALA A 73 1.08 -4.88 6.16
C ALA A 73 1.75 -3.83 5.26
N VAL A 74 1.25 -3.66 4.05
CA VAL A 74 1.72 -2.59 3.16
C VAL A 74 1.07 -1.29 3.61
N TRP A 75 1.88 -0.40 4.16
CA TRP A 75 1.43 0.92 4.64
C TRP A 75 1.30 1.91 3.49
N SER A 76 0.52 2.95 3.70
CA SER A 76 0.04 3.86 2.65
C SER A 76 -0.84 3.11 1.63
N ASP A 77 -1.04 3.66 0.45
CA ASP A 77 -1.85 3.02 -0.58
C ASP A 77 -0.96 2.61 -1.76
N LEU A 78 -0.70 1.31 -1.88
CA LEU A 78 0.10 0.74 -2.97
C LEU A 78 -0.53 1.05 -4.34
N PHE A 79 -1.86 1.18 -4.39
CA PHE A 79 -2.60 1.48 -5.62
C PHE A 79 -2.92 2.97 -5.78
N HIS A 80 -2.11 3.85 -5.16
CA HIS A 80 -2.19 5.28 -5.41
C HIS A 80 -1.88 5.60 -6.87
N GLU A 81 -2.53 6.61 -7.45
CA GLU A 81 -2.45 6.97 -8.87
C GLU A 81 -1.01 7.29 -9.32
N LYS A 82 -0.23 7.88 -8.42
CA LYS A 82 1.18 8.23 -8.67
C LYS A 82 2.16 7.05 -8.52
N VAL A 83 1.69 5.86 -8.09
CA VAL A 83 2.54 4.66 -8.02
C VAL A 83 2.50 3.95 -9.37
N PRO A 84 3.61 3.87 -10.13
CA PRO A 84 3.63 3.17 -11.42
C PRO A 84 3.34 1.67 -11.26
N PHE A 85 2.68 1.06 -12.23
CA PHE A 85 2.43 -0.38 -12.22
C PHE A 85 3.73 -1.19 -12.24
N ASP A 86 4.79 -0.70 -12.88
CA ASP A 86 6.12 -1.34 -12.86
C ASP A 86 6.70 -1.43 -11.45
N PHE A 87 6.47 -0.42 -10.59
CA PHE A 87 6.87 -0.50 -9.19
C PHE A 87 6.01 -1.51 -8.42
N ILE A 88 4.71 -1.55 -8.69
CA ILE A 88 3.80 -2.55 -8.11
C ILE A 88 4.26 -3.96 -8.51
N ASP A 89 4.67 -4.18 -9.76
CA ASP A 89 5.24 -5.44 -10.22
C ASP A 89 6.50 -5.84 -9.43
N GLN A 90 7.40 -4.89 -9.17
CA GLN A 90 8.58 -5.15 -8.33
C GLN A 90 8.18 -5.59 -6.91
N VAL A 91 7.19 -4.91 -6.30
CA VAL A 91 6.67 -5.28 -4.98
C VAL A 91 6.12 -6.71 -5.00
N PHE A 92 5.28 -7.05 -5.98
CA PHE A 92 4.70 -8.40 -6.08
C PHE A 92 5.73 -9.49 -6.34
N ARG A 93 6.79 -9.22 -7.12
CA ARG A 93 7.91 -10.18 -7.28
C ARG A 93 8.53 -10.53 -5.93
N LYS A 94 8.76 -9.54 -5.08
CA LYS A 94 9.33 -9.78 -3.74
C LYS A 94 8.35 -10.48 -2.81
N ILE A 95 7.07 -10.12 -2.86
CA ILE A 95 6.00 -10.78 -2.12
C ILE A 95 5.93 -12.28 -2.47
N ILE A 96 5.91 -12.62 -3.76
CA ILE A 96 5.81 -14.00 -4.22
C ILE A 96 7.00 -14.82 -3.75
N VAL A 97 8.21 -14.36 -4.02
CA VAL A 97 9.43 -15.08 -3.65
C VAL A 97 9.50 -15.27 -2.13
N SER A 98 9.23 -14.22 -1.34
CA SER A 98 9.32 -14.29 0.11
C SER A 98 8.17 -15.08 0.75
N GLY A 99 6.96 -15.00 0.21
CA GLY A 99 5.81 -15.81 0.64
C GLY A 99 6.08 -17.30 0.48
N LEU A 100 6.60 -17.72 -0.66
CA LEU A 100 6.95 -19.11 -0.95
C LEU A 100 8.12 -19.60 -0.09
N THR A 101 9.19 -18.80 0.05
CA THR A 101 10.44 -19.23 0.69
C THR A 101 10.47 -19.02 2.19
N ARG A 102 9.75 -18.04 2.71
CA ARG A 102 9.78 -17.61 4.12
C ARG A 102 8.46 -17.82 4.86
N LYS A 103 7.41 -18.22 4.17
CA LYS A 103 6.04 -18.37 4.73
C LYS A 103 5.50 -17.06 5.35
N HIS A 104 5.83 -15.95 4.73
CA HIS A 104 5.26 -14.65 5.11
C HIS A 104 3.82 -14.53 4.62
N ILE A 105 3.04 -13.71 5.33
CA ILE A 105 1.69 -13.29 4.94
C ILE A 105 1.73 -11.80 4.62
N PHE A 106 1.05 -11.40 3.55
CA PHE A 106 1.00 -10.00 3.11
C PHE A 106 -0.43 -9.49 3.13
N LEU A 107 -0.65 -8.39 3.86
CA LEU A 107 -1.92 -7.69 3.91
C LEU A 107 -1.81 -6.42 3.06
N ILE A 108 -2.61 -6.33 2.01
CA ILE A 108 -2.62 -5.19 1.10
C ILE A 108 -4.00 -4.55 1.16
N LEU A 109 -4.07 -3.39 1.84
CA LEU A 109 -5.29 -2.61 1.97
C LEU A 109 -5.22 -1.38 1.06
N THR A 110 -6.32 -1.08 0.38
CA THR A 110 -6.43 0.10 -0.46
C THR A 110 -7.79 0.76 -0.34
N LYS A 111 -7.85 2.06 -0.51
CA LYS A 111 -9.09 2.81 -0.76
C LYS A 111 -9.35 3.05 -2.26
N ARG A 112 -8.50 2.47 -3.12
CA ARG A 112 -8.56 2.55 -4.58
C ARG A 112 -8.72 1.15 -5.21
N PRO A 113 -9.79 0.41 -4.86
CA PRO A 113 -9.97 -0.96 -5.32
C PRO A 113 -10.22 -1.03 -6.84
N GLU A 114 -10.69 0.05 -7.48
CA GLU A 114 -10.83 0.15 -8.93
C GLU A 114 -9.47 -0.02 -9.60
N ARG A 115 -8.46 0.73 -9.13
CA ARG A 115 -7.11 0.68 -9.70
C ARG A 115 -6.40 -0.62 -9.38
N MET A 116 -6.66 -1.20 -8.19
CA MET A 116 -6.22 -2.55 -7.87
C MET A 116 -6.81 -3.57 -8.86
N ALA A 117 -8.11 -3.48 -9.14
CA ALA A 117 -8.78 -4.36 -10.09
C ALA A 117 -8.28 -4.17 -11.53
N GLU A 118 -7.97 -2.94 -11.93
CA GLU A 118 -7.33 -2.61 -13.21
C GLU A 118 -5.97 -3.30 -13.31
N TYR A 119 -5.11 -3.13 -12.30
CA TYR A 119 -3.80 -3.76 -12.23
C TYR A 119 -3.90 -5.28 -12.37
N VAL A 120 -4.80 -5.90 -11.63
CA VAL A 120 -4.97 -7.37 -11.65
C VAL A 120 -5.53 -7.87 -12.99
N ARG A 121 -6.40 -7.09 -13.67
CA ARG A 121 -6.95 -7.46 -15.00
C ARG A 121 -5.99 -7.18 -16.16
N GLY A 122 -5.06 -6.27 -15.96
CA GLY A 122 -4.18 -5.76 -17.02
C GLY A 122 -3.16 -6.75 -17.57
N GLY A 123 -3.24 -8.03 -17.16
CA GLY A 123 -2.37 -9.09 -17.70
C GLY A 123 -0.92 -8.97 -17.26
N ASN A 124 -0.66 -8.33 -16.13
CA ASN A 124 0.66 -8.27 -15.51
C ASN A 124 1.20 -9.67 -15.22
N SER A 125 2.50 -9.82 -15.12
CA SER A 125 3.22 -11.10 -15.01
C SER A 125 2.72 -12.05 -13.91
N PHE A 126 1.89 -11.53 -12.98
CA PHE A 126 1.41 -12.27 -11.80
C PHE A 126 -0.08 -12.63 -11.85
N THR A 127 -0.85 -12.07 -12.79
CA THR A 127 -2.32 -12.29 -12.86
C THR A 127 -2.70 -13.67 -13.37
N HIS A 128 -1.75 -14.38 -13.98
CA HIS A 128 -1.93 -15.76 -14.45
C HIS A 128 -1.52 -16.81 -13.42
N LEU A 129 -0.94 -16.37 -12.29
CA LEU A 129 -0.56 -17.31 -11.24
C LEU A 129 -1.78 -17.68 -10.40
N GLU A 130 -1.76 -18.91 -9.88
CA GLU A 130 -2.75 -19.39 -8.91
C GLU A 130 -2.85 -18.41 -7.72
N PRO A 131 -4.05 -18.27 -7.11
CA PRO A 131 -4.22 -17.39 -5.96
C PRO A 131 -3.27 -17.80 -4.84
N PHE A 132 -2.53 -16.82 -4.33
CA PHE A 132 -1.59 -17.04 -3.24
C PHE A 132 -2.31 -16.98 -1.90
N ASP A 133 -2.32 -18.06 -1.14
CA ASP A 133 -2.95 -18.13 0.19
C ASP A 133 -2.31 -17.15 1.20
N TYR A 134 -1.12 -16.65 0.89
CA TYR A 134 -0.36 -15.73 1.73
C TYR A 134 -0.49 -14.25 1.34
N VAL A 135 -1.27 -13.90 0.31
CA VAL A 135 -1.55 -12.51 -0.07
C VAL A 135 -3.03 -12.23 0.13
N TRP A 136 -3.33 -11.29 1.00
CA TRP A 136 -4.69 -10.90 1.34
C TRP A 136 -4.95 -9.48 0.88
N PHE A 137 -5.90 -9.33 -0.03
CA PHE A 137 -6.34 -8.04 -0.53
C PHE A 137 -7.59 -7.58 0.20
N GLY A 138 -7.63 -6.30 0.53
CA GLY A 138 -8.76 -5.69 1.19
C GLY A 138 -8.98 -4.25 0.77
N THR A 139 -10.18 -3.74 1.04
CA THR A 139 -10.49 -2.33 0.94
C THR A 139 -11.07 -1.81 2.24
N THR A 140 -10.76 -0.57 2.57
CA THR A 140 -11.35 0.10 3.72
C THR A 140 -12.70 0.67 3.32
N VAL A 141 -13.71 0.45 4.16
CA VAL A 141 -15.05 1.04 4.02
C VAL A 141 -15.43 1.72 5.33
N GLU A 142 -15.95 2.92 5.25
CA GLU A 142 -16.33 3.73 6.39
C GLU A 142 -17.84 3.92 6.55
N ASN A 143 -18.59 3.76 5.46
CA ASN A 143 -20.04 3.86 5.41
C ASN A 143 -20.61 2.96 4.29
N GLN A 144 -21.96 2.87 4.21
CA GLN A 144 -22.62 2.02 3.23
C GLN A 144 -22.33 2.44 1.79
N GLU A 145 -22.26 3.73 1.50
CA GLU A 145 -21.96 4.25 0.17
C GLU A 145 -20.58 3.76 -0.29
N GLN A 146 -19.56 3.87 0.55
CA GLN A 146 -18.22 3.40 0.23
C GLN A 146 -18.13 1.86 0.14
N ALA A 147 -18.96 1.15 0.93
CA ALA A 147 -19.07 -0.30 0.82
C ALA A 147 -19.64 -0.71 -0.55
N ASP A 148 -20.73 -0.09 -0.97
CA ASP A 148 -21.40 -0.37 -2.25
C ASP A 148 -20.51 -0.02 -3.44
N LYS A 149 -19.70 1.04 -3.33
CA LYS A 149 -18.76 1.47 -4.33
C LYS A 149 -17.54 0.55 -4.43
N ARG A 150 -16.92 0.19 -3.30
CA ARG A 150 -15.59 -0.43 -3.26
C ARG A 150 -15.61 -1.96 -3.26
N ILE A 151 -16.55 -2.59 -2.54
CA ILE A 151 -16.60 -4.05 -2.40
C ILE A 151 -16.79 -4.78 -3.75
N PRO A 152 -17.58 -4.30 -4.72
CA PRO A 152 -17.72 -4.96 -6.01
C PRO A 152 -16.39 -5.18 -6.75
N HIS A 153 -15.43 -4.28 -6.58
CA HIS A 153 -14.11 -4.40 -7.21
C HIS A 153 -13.26 -5.53 -6.61
N LEU A 154 -13.45 -5.86 -5.32
CA LEU A 154 -12.82 -7.02 -4.68
C LEU A 154 -13.42 -8.35 -5.15
N ARG A 155 -14.67 -8.34 -5.62
CA ARG A 155 -15.36 -9.55 -6.12
C ARG A 155 -15.06 -9.83 -7.59
N CYS A 156 -14.26 -9.00 -8.22
CA CYS A 156 -13.79 -9.26 -9.57
C CYS A 156 -13.27 -10.70 -9.63
N LYS A 157 -13.56 -11.42 -10.72
CA LYS A 157 -13.13 -12.82 -10.97
C LYS A 157 -11.60 -12.99 -11.11
N CYS A 158 -10.86 -12.16 -10.44
CA CYS A 158 -9.48 -12.43 -10.12
C CYS A 158 -9.53 -13.60 -9.14
N ASN A 159 -8.76 -14.63 -9.36
CA ASN A 159 -8.68 -15.85 -8.54
C ASN A 159 -8.25 -15.59 -7.07
N PHE A 160 -8.84 -14.57 -6.44
CA PHE A 160 -8.62 -14.32 -5.01
C PHE A 160 -9.47 -15.32 -4.23
N LYS A 161 -8.84 -16.24 -3.55
CA LYS A 161 -9.52 -17.07 -2.57
C LYS A 161 -10.17 -16.16 -1.54
N ARG A 162 -11.46 -16.37 -1.33
CA ARG A 162 -12.19 -15.73 -0.22
C ARG A 162 -11.53 -16.14 1.08
N SER A 163 -11.36 -15.18 2.00
CA SER A 163 -11.01 -15.51 3.38
C SER A 163 -11.91 -16.65 3.87
N PRO A 164 -11.39 -17.62 4.61
CA PRO A 164 -12.25 -18.61 5.28
C PRO A 164 -13.27 -17.85 6.12
N LYS A 165 -14.51 -18.32 6.09
CA LYS A 165 -15.62 -17.78 6.90
C LYS A 165 -15.33 -17.99 8.38
#